data_ac095bb21238a85a91c4421a11167251
#
_entry.id   ac095bb21238a85a91c4421a11167251
#
_cell.length_a   1.000
_cell.length_b   1.000
_cell.length_c   1.000
_cell.angle_alpha   90.00
_cell.angle_beta   90.00
_cell.angle_gamma   90.00
#
_symmetry.space_group_name_H-M   'P 1'
#
loop_
_entity.id
_entity.type
_entity.pdbx_description
1 polymer ?
#
loop_
_entity_poly.entity_id
_entity_poly.type
_entity_poly.pdbx_seq_one_letter_code
_entity_poly.pdbx_strand_id
1 'polypeptide(L)'
;MRNIYKQYGDFLASDNVSFGVEKGRLVALLGPSGSGKTTLLRMIAGLETPNAGDIYIDGQRMNDIPAARRGIGFVFQNYALFRYMTVFDNVAFGLKLQKVPKAQMKKRVMELLELTGLSGMEKRYPNQLSGGQRQRVAFARALAPNPQVLLLDEPFAAIDAKVRTELRSWLKEMVEKLGITSIFVTHDQDEAVEVADEIIITNHGRIEQMGTPLDIYKTPATPFVAQFIGRSSVVEEYDRLKGFDRIKGADRAVIRPEFVKISRSGKLNQYVSAAETGVVTDVMFRGNRMDVTVDINGIRIVGERSLEKDMVSVGDTVHVLIYRLYIFDNEQTYLMENQAMQEQDVFYI
;
A
#
# COMPACT_ATOMS: atom_id res chain seq x y z
N MET A 1 16.93 -7.81 4.46
CA MET A 1 17.91 -7.21 3.51
C MET A 1 18.78 -6.22 4.26
N ARG A 2 20.07 -6.09 3.89
CA ARG A 2 21.01 -5.17 4.53
C ARG A 2 21.84 -4.44 3.49
N ASN A 3 21.76 -3.12 3.46
CA ASN A 3 22.52 -2.21 2.60
C ASN A 3 22.52 -2.61 1.12
N ILE A 4 21.34 -2.90 0.59
CA ILE A 4 21.17 -3.37 -0.79
C ILE A 4 21.32 -2.20 -1.78
N TYR A 5 22.19 -2.42 -2.76
CA TYR A 5 22.37 -1.56 -3.93
C TYR A 5 22.09 -2.36 -5.20
N LYS A 6 21.32 -1.76 -6.12
CA LYS A 6 21.07 -2.33 -7.44
C LYS A 6 20.94 -1.24 -8.48
N GLN A 7 21.74 -1.32 -9.54
CA GLN A 7 21.76 -0.37 -10.64
C GLN A 7 21.68 -1.10 -11.98
N TYR A 8 20.96 -0.51 -12.93
CA TYR A 8 20.85 -0.95 -14.31
C TYR A 8 21.25 0.22 -15.23
N GLY A 9 22.44 0.19 -15.81
CA GLY A 9 23.00 1.36 -16.51
C GLY A 9 22.99 2.58 -15.58
N ASP A 10 22.30 3.66 -15.98
CA ASP A 10 22.18 4.88 -15.18
C ASP A 10 21.00 4.84 -14.19
N PHE A 11 20.16 3.80 -14.23
CA PHE A 11 18.99 3.67 -13.36
C PHE A 11 19.34 2.99 -12.04
N LEU A 12 19.23 3.73 -10.93
CA LEU A 12 19.44 3.21 -9.57
C LEU A 12 18.12 2.65 -9.02
N ALA A 13 17.97 1.33 -9.10
CA ALA A 13 16.74 0.62 -8.69
C ALA A 13 16.67 0.39 -7.17
N SER A 14 17.82 0.32 -6.48
CA SER A 14 17.89 0.26 -5.02
C SER A 14 19.12 0.99 -4.54
N ASP A 15 18.94 1.90 -3.58
CA ASP A 15 19.98 2.76 -3.01
C ASP A 15 19.98 2.59 -1.48
N ASN A 16 20.94 1.79 -0.99
CA ASN A 16 21.13 1.51 0.43
C ASN A 16 19.89 0.97 1.16
N VAL A 17 19.15 0.07 0.51
CA VAL A 17 17.90 -0.47 1.04
C VAL A 17 18.18 -1.50 2.14
N SER A 18 17.62 -1.25 3.33
CA SER A 18 17.69 -2.18 4.47
C SER A 18 16.32 -2.32 5.13
N PHE A 19 15.85 -3.55 5.28
CA PHE A 19 14.63 -3.86 6.05
C PHE A 19 14.61 -5.31 6.51
N GLY A 20 13.80 -5.59 7.52
CA GLY A 20 13.47 -6.92 8.01
C GLY A 20 11.98 -7.19 7.89
N VAL A 21 11.60 -8.46 7.80
CA VAL A 21 10.22 -8.92 7.86
C VAL A 21 10.14 -10.00 8.93
N GLU A 22 9.23 -9.83 9.86
CA GLU A 22 8.99 -10.81 10.90
C GLU A 22 8.31 -12.07 10.36
N LYS A 23 8.61 -13.21 11.00
CA LYS A 23 8.03 -14.49 10.59
C LYS A 23 6.51 -14.48 10.72
N GLY A 24 5.83 -14.97 9.70
CA GLY A 24 4.38 -15.07 9.64
C GLY A 24 3.66 -13.77 9.29
N ARG A 25 4.39 -12.65 9.06
CA ARG A 25 3.80 -11.37 8.64
C ARG A 25 3.54 -11.31 7.15
N LEU A 26 2.51 -10.59 6.78
CA LEU A 26 2.18 -10.22 5.42
C LEU A 26 2.55 -8.75 5.19
N VAL A 27 3.61 -8.52 4.42
CA VAL A 27 4.20 -7.19 4.19
C VAL A 27 3.97 -6.72 2.77
N ALA A 28 3.53 -5.48 2.61
CA ALA A 28 3.40 -4.83 1.31
C ALA A 28 4.65 -3.99 0.98
N LEU A 29 5.23 -4.18 -0.19
CA LEU A 29 6.13 -3.22 -0.82
C LEU A 29 5.30 -2.28 -1.68
N LEU A 30 5.11 -1.05 -1.22
CA LEU A 30 4.25 -0.04 -1.83
C LEU A 30 5.08 1.15 -2.35
N GLY A 31 4.70 1.73 -3.47
CA GLY A 31 5.36 2.92 -4.03
C GLY A 31 4.99 3.15 -5.49
N PRO A 32 5.39 4.28 -6.08
CA PRO A 32 5.13 4.57 -7.48
C PRO A 32 5.84 3.59 -8.43
N SER A 33 5.41 3.59 -9.68
CA SER A 33 6.08 2.81 -10.74
C SER A 33 7.54 3.24 -10.85
N GLY A 34 8.45 2.28 -11.01
CA GLY A 34 9.88 2.56 -11.09
C GLY A 34 10.59 2.78 -9.75
N SER A 35 9.92 2.66 -8.59
CA SER A 35 10.56 2.80 -7.27
C SER A 35 11.41 1.60 -6.82
N GLY A 36 11.59 0.57 -7.66
CA GLY A 36 12.47 -0.57 -7.37
C GLY A 36 11.80 -1.78 -6.70
N LYS A 37 10.50 -1.77 -6.40
CA LYS A 37 9.77 -2.84 -5.67
C LYS A 37 9.93 -4.23 -6.26
N THR A 38 9.60 -4.40 -7.53
CA THR A 38 9.75 -5.70 -8.23
C THR A 38 11.20 -6.16 -8.27
N THR A 39 12.16 -5.22 -8.37
CA THR A 39 13.59 -5.55 -8.30
C THR A 39 13.96 -6.09 -6.92
N LEU A 40 13.50 -5.46 -5.84
CA LEU A 40 13.70 -5.96 -4.47
C LEU A 40 13.11 -7.37 -4.32
N LEU A 41 11.88 -7.57 -4.77
CA LEU A 41 11.22 -8.88 -4.71
C LEU A 41 12.01 -9.96 -5.47
N ARG A 42 12.48 -9.64 -6.68
CA ARG A 42 13.30 -10.54 -7.50
C ARG A 42 14.66 -10.85 -6.88
N MET A 43 15.29 -9.88 -6.23
CA MET A 43 16.54 -10.11 -5.50
C MET A 43 16.34 -11.06 -4.31
N ILE A 44 15.25 -10.92 -3.54
CA ILE A 44 14.91 -11.88 -2.47
C ILE A 44 14.73 -13.27 -3.06
N ALA A 45 14.01 -13.38 -4.18
CA ALA A 45 13.76 -14.66 -4.86
C ALA A 45 15.03 -15.30 -5.47
N GLY A 46 16.12 -14.55 -5.65
CA GLY A 46 17.32 -15.00 -6.35
C GLY A 46 17.19 -15.01 -7.88
N LEU A 47 16.22 -14.28 -8.40
CA LEU A 47 16.03 -14.06 -9.84
C LEU A 47 16.87 -12.88 -10.34
N GLU A 48 17.32 -12.04 -9.42
CA GLU A 48 18.25 -10.93 -9.63
C GLU A 48 19.34 -10.95 -8.55
N THR A 49 20.52 -10.42 -8.88
CA THR A 49 21.63 -10.29 -7.93
C THR A 49 21.83 -8.82 -7.58
N PRO A 50 21.93 -8.45 -6.29
CA PRO A 50 22.29 -7.10 -5.90
C PRO A 50 23.73 -6.77 -6.32
N ASN A 51 24.04 -5.49 -6.58
CA ASN A 51 25.40 -5.04 -6.82
C ASN A 51 26.24 -5.00 -5.53
N ALA A 52 25.57 -4.69 -4.39
CA ALA A 52 26.17 -4.74 -3.06
C ALA A 52 25.08 -5.01 -2.02
N GLY A 53 25.52 -5.37 -0.81
CA GLY A 53 24.66 -5.70 0.31
C GLY A 53 24.29 -7.18 0.40
N ASP A 54 23.56 -7.55 1.44
CA ASP A 54 23.28 -8.93 1.79
C ASP A 54 21.79 -9.21 2.01
N ILE A 55 21.37 -10.39 1.58
CA ILE A 55 20.01 -10.91 1.78
C ILE A 55 20.10 -12.10 2.73
N TYR A 56 19.29 -12.07 3.79
CA TYR A 56 19.19 -13.15 4.77
C TYR A 56 17.77 -13.69 4.83
N ILE A 57 17.62 -15.00 4.92
CA ILE A 57 16.36 -15.71 5.23
C ILE A 57 16.66 -16.64 6.39
N ASP A 58 15.93 -16.47 7.49
CA ASP A 58 16.10 -17.25 8.72
C ASP A 58 17.57 -17.32 9.20
N GLY A 59 18.25 -16.16 9.17
CA GLY A 59 19.66 -16.01 9.56
C GLY A 59 20.69 -16.51 8.52
N GLN A 60 20.28 -17.21 7.47
CA GLN A 60 21.17 -17.69 6.41
C GLN A 60 21.34 -16.64 5.30
N ARG A 61 22.59 -16.34 4.92
CA ARG A 61 22.91 -15.50 3.77
C ARG A 61 22.53 -16.20 2.45
N MET A 62 21.76 -15.49 1.61
CA MET A 62 21.15 -16.04 0.40
C MET A 62 21.81 -15.60 -0.91
N ASN A 63 22.74 -14.65 -0.90
CA ASN A 63 23.30 -14.09 -2.13
C ASN A 63 23.82 -15.14 -3.11
N ASP A 64 24.52 -16.16 -2.60
CA ASP A 64 25.15 -17.22 -3.38
C ASP A 64 24.26 -18.47 -3.55
N ILE A 65 23.05 -18.44 -3.00
CA ILE A 65 22.10 -19.55 -3.09
C ILE A 65 21.21 -19.38 -4.32
N PRO A 66 21.19 -20.33 -5.27
CA PRO A 66 20.31 -20.28 -6.44
C PRO A 66 18.83 -20.22 -6.04
N ALA A 67 18.00 -19.51 -6.82
CA ALA A 67 16.58 -19.34 -6.57
C ALA A 67 15.84 -20.64 -6.22
N ALA A 68 16.11 -21.73 -6.94
CA ALA A 68 15.49 -23.03 -6.73
C ALA A 68 15.79 -23.67 -5.35
N ARG A 69 16.81 -23.18 -4.62
CA ARG A 69 17.22 -23.70 -3.31
C ARG A 69 16.93 -22.73 -2.15
N ARG A 70 16.33 -21.56 -2.41
CA ARG A 70 16.03 -20.55 -1.37
C ARG A 70 14.79 -20.88 -0.52
N GLY A 71 14.03 -21.93 -0.87
CA GLY A 71 12.81 -22.27 -0.14
C GLY A 71 11.70 -21.23 -0.29
N ILE A 72 11.63 -20.54 -1.43
CA ILE A 72 10.71 -19.44 -1.72
C ILE A 72 9.63 -19.90 -2.71
N GLY A 73 8.37 -19.58 -2.42
CA GLY A 73 7.28 -19.60 -3.37
C GLY A 73 7.16 -18.25 -4.07
N PHE A 74 7.01 -18.24 -5.40
CA PHE A 74 6.90 -17.01 -6.17
C PHE A 74 5.65 -17.02 -7.06
N VAL A 75 4.84 -15.95 -6.97
CA VAL A 75 3.69 -15.70 -7.84
C VAL A 75 3.99 -14.50 -8.71
N PHE A 76 4.06 -14.70 -10.01
CA PHE A 76 4.32 -13.65 -11.00
C PHE A 76 3.05 -12.85 -11.32
N GLN A 77 3.19 -11.61 -11.72
CA GLN A 77 2.11 -10.70 -12.11
C GLN A 77 1.17 -11.29 -13.17
N ASN A 78 1.71 -12.01 -14.15
CA ASN A 78 0.95 -12.69 -15.19
C ASN A 78 0.62 -14.15 -14.87
N TYR A 79 0.74 -14.53 -13.58
CA TYR A 79 0.55 -15.87 -13.04
C TYR A 79 1.52 -16.93 -13.57
N ALA A 80 2.11 -16.74 -14.73
CA ALA A 80 3.06 -17.63 -15.41
C ALA A 80 2.66 -19.13 -15.37
N LEU A 81 1.36 -19.42 -15.57
CA LEU A 81 0.87 -20.81 -15.62
C LEU A 81 1.31 -21.48 -16.92
N PHE A 82 1.67 -22.76 -16.82
CA PHE A 82 1.99 -23.59 -17.96
C PHE A 82 0.72 -23.92 -18.75
N ARG A 83 0.57 -23.31 -19.93
CA ARG A 83 -0.68 -23.31 -20.72
C ARG A 83 -1.12 -24.71 -21.17
N TYR A 84 -0.16 -25.61 -21.37
CA TYR A 84 -0.38 -26.99 -21.84
C TYR A 84 -0.44 -28.01 -20.69
N MET A 85 -0.43 -27.54 -19.45
CA MET A 85 -0.59 -28.37 -18.26
C MET A 85 -1.96 -28.14 -17.63
N THR A 86 -2.53 -29.19 -17.08
CA THR A 86 -3.76 -29.10 -16.28
C THR A 86 -3.53 -28.28 -15.00
N VAL A 87 -4.57 -27.91 -14.29
CA VAL A 87 -4.49 -27.33 -12.94
C VAL A 87 -3.68 -28.23 -12.02
N PHE A 88 -3.99 -29.53 -12.00
CA PHE A 88 -3.24 -30.51 -11.22
C PHE A 88 -1.74 -30.49 -11.57
N ASP A 89 -1.38 -30.56 -12.85
CA ASP A 89 0.01 -30.59 -13.29
C ASP A 89 0.76 -29.29 -13.01
N ASN A 90 0.10 -28.14 -13.11
CA ASN A 90 0.66 -26.86 -12.71
C ASN A 90 1.03 -26.85 -11.22
N VAL A 91 0.11 -27.27 -10.34
CA VAL A 91 0.36 -27.30 -8.88
C VAL A 91 1.41 -28.37 -8.54
N ALA A 92 1.36 -29.52 -9.18
CA ALA A 92 2.31 -30.63 -8.97
C ALA A 92 3.73 -30.36 -9.49
N PHE A 93 3.93 -29.33 -10.30
CA PHE A 93 5.19 -29.11 -11.03
C PHE A 93 6.42 -29.07 -10.12
N GLY A 94 6.39 -28.25 -9.07
CA GLY A 94 7.50 -28.16 -8.11
C GLY A 94 7.75 -29.47 -7.36
N LEU A 95 6.68 -30.18 -7.00
CA LEU A 95 6.79 -31.48 -6.34
C LEU A 95 7.41 -32.56 -7.25
N LYS A 96 7.12 -32.52 -8.56
CA LYS A 96 7.75 -33.40 -9.57
C LYS A 96 9.26 -33.17 -9.64
N LEU A 97 9.70 -31.89 -9.61
CA LEU A 97 11.12 -31.53 -9.61
C LEU A 97 11.83 -32.01 -8.33
N GLN A 98 11.13 -31.97 -7.20
CA GLN A 98 11.63 -32.51 -5.92
C GLN A 98 11.55 -34.02 -5.82
N LYS A 99 11.08 -34.72 -6.88
CA LYS A 99 10.90 -36.17 -6.92
C LYS A 99 10.01 -36.74 -5.80
N VAL A 100 9.01 -35.98 -5.37
CA VAL A 100 8.04 -36.44 -4.37
C VAL A 100 7.26 -37.65 -4.89
N PRO A 101 7.05 -38.71 -4.08
CA PRO A 101 6.29 -39.91 -4.47
C PRO A 101 4.87 -39.55 -4.96
N LYS A 102 4.40 -40.21 -6.01
CA LYS A 102 3.11 -39.90 -6.67
C LYS A 102 1.93 -39.84 -5.72
N ALA A 103 1.84 -40.74 -4.73
CA ALA A 103 0.75 -40.75 -3.76
C ALA A 103 0.75 -39.51 -2.86
N GLN A 104 1.93 -39.13 -2.34
CA GLN A 104 2.09 -37.94 -1.52
C GLN A 104 1.85 -36.65 -2.33
N MET A 105 2.36 -36.59 -3.56
CA MET A 105 2.15 -35.48 -4.47
C MET A 105 0.64 -35.29 -4.76
N LYS A 106 -0.08 -36.37 -5.08
CA LYS A 106 -1.53 -36.31 -5.31
C LYS A 106 -2.26 -35.80 -4.07
N LYS A 107 -1.94 -36.31 -2.88
CA LYS A 107 -2.53 -35.85 -1.62
C LYS A 107 -2.31 -34.34 -1.43
N ARG A 108 -1.06 -33.88 -1.53
CA ARG A 108 -0.69 -32.47 -1.35
C ARG A 108 -1.37 -31.54 -2.35
N VAL A 109 -1.43 -31.95 -3.63
CA VAL A 109 -2.13 -31.15 -4.66
C VAL A 109 -3.60 -31.02 -4.36
N MET A 110 -4.28 -32.13 -3.99
CA MET A 110 -5.70 -32.08 -3.67
C MET A 110 -6.01 -31.23 -2.44
N GLU A 111 -5.18 -31.32 -1.38
CA GLU A 111 -5.28 -30.44 -0.20
C GLU A 111 -5.15 -28.96 -0.57
N LEU A 112 -4.22 -28.61 -1.46
CA LEU A 112 -4.05 -27.24 -1.91
C LEU A 112 -5.17 -26.74 -2.82
N LEU A 113 -5.71 -27.60 -3.67
CA LEU A 113 -6.86 -27.26 -4.51
C LEU A 113 -8.12 -27.03 -3.65
N GLU A 114 -8.32 -27.84 -2.63
CA GLU A 114 -9.39 -27.63 -1.65
C GLU A 114 -9.19 -26.31 -0.89
N LEU A 115 -7.99 -26.10 -0.36
CA LEU A 115 -7.61 -24.90 0.38
C LEU A 115 -7.83 -23.61 -0.44
N THR A 116 -7.55 -23.65 -1.75
CA THR A 116 -7.69 -22.50 -2.65
C THR A 116 -9.06 -22.40 -3.32
N GLY A 117 -10.02 -23.29 -2.97
CA GLY A 117 -11.37 -23.30 -3.53
C GLY A 117 -11.42 -23.71 -5.01
N LEU A 118 -10.54 -24.62 -5.42
CA LEU A 118 -10.42 -25.13 -6.79
C LEU A 118 -10.77 -26.62 -6.91
N SER A 119 -11.45 -27.20 -5.92
CA SER A 119 -11.90 -28.60 -5.95
C SER A 119 -12.75 -28.86 -7.20
N GLY A 120 -12.52 -29.98 -7.86
CA GLY A 120 -13.21 -30.36 -9.09
C GLY A 120 -12.66 -29.72 -10.37
N MET A 121 -11.61 -28.88 -10.27
CA MET A 121 -10.98 -28.23 -11.42
C MET A 121 -9.65 -28.86 -11.84
N GLU A 122 -9.26 -29.99 -11.27
CA GLU A 122 -7.96 -30.64 -11.42
C GLU A 122 -7.57 -30.88 -12.88
N LYS A 123 -8.58 -31.24 -13.69
CA LYS A 123 -8.40 -31.59 -15.11
C LYS A 123 -8.52 -30.42 -16.07
N ARG A 124 -8.91 -29.21 -15.57
CA ARG A 124 -9.03 -28.01 -16.41
C ARG A 124 -7.66 -27.47 -16.80
N TYR A 125 -7.64 -26.77 -17.91
CA TYR A 125 -6.46 -26.02 -18.40
C TYR A 125 -6.59 -24.53 -18.05
N PRO A 126 -5.49 -23.76 -18.00
CA PRO A 126 -5.52 -22.33 -17.65
C PRO A 126 -6.47 -21.46 -18.50
N ASN A 127 -6.66 -21.79 -19.77
CA ASN A 127 -7.58 -21.09 -20.66
C ASN A 127 -9.08 -21.33 -20.34
N GLN A 128 -9.38 -22.30 -19.52
CA GLN A 128 -10.75 -22.64 -19.06
C GLN A 128 -11.08 -22.02 -17.70
N LEU A 129 -10.20 -21.15 -17.18
CA LEU A 129 -10.30 -20.56 -15.85
C LEU A 129 -10.54 -19.05 -15.93
N SER A 130 -11.27 -18.49 -14.95
CA SER A 130 -11.33 -17.04 -14.74
C SER A 130 -9.98 -16.47 -14.28
N GLY A 131 -9.81 -15.14 -14.30
CA GLY A 131 -8.61 -14.48 -13.80
C GLY A 131 -8.27 -14.85 -12.36
N GLY A 132 -9.25 -14.76 -11.47
CA GLY A 132 -9.07 -15.13 -10.06
C GLY A 132 -8.78 -16.62 -9.85
N GLN A 133 -9.40 -17.51 -10.65
CA GLN A 133 -9.08 -18.94 -10.60
C GLN A 133 -7.64 -19.21 -11.05
N ARG A 134 -7.16 -18.56 -12.13
CA ARG A 134 -5.76 -18.66 -12.55
C ARG A 134 -4.80 -18.21 -11.47
N GLN A 135 -5.10 -17.12 -10.78
CA GLN A 135 -4.32 -16.63 -9.67
C GLN A 135 -4.24 -17.65 -8.52
N ARG A 136 -5.38 -18.21 -8.12
CA ARG A 136 -5.44 -19.24 -7.06
C ARG A 136 -4.66 -20.50 -7.44
N VAL A 137 -4.63 -20.89 -8.72
CA VAL A 137 -3.76 -21.98 -9.21
C VAL A 137 -2.28 -21.61 -9.07
N ALA A 138 -1.88 -20.38 -9.45
CA ALA A 138 -0.50 -19.92 -9.30
C ALA A 138 -0.08 -19.89 -7.82
N PHE A 139 -0.99 -19.47 -6.94
CA PHE A 139 -0.78 -19.50 -5.50
C PHE A 139 -0.61 -20.94 -4.96
N ALA A 140 -1.51 -21.85 -5.32
CA ALA A 140 -1.39 -23.27 -4.97
C ALA A 140 -0.08 -23.89 -5.47
N ARG A 141 0.34 -23.56 -6.69
CA ARG A 141 1.64 -23.98 -7.25
C ARG A 141 2.82 -23.46 -6.43
N ALA A 142 2.78 -22.20 -6.02
CA ALA A 142 3.85 -21.60 -5.22
C ALA A 142 3.93 -22.22 -3.82
N LEU A 143 2.81 -22.61 -3.23
CA LEU A 143 2.72 -23.28 -1.92
C LEU A 143 3.04 -24.77 -1.94
N ALA A 144 2.94 -25.43 -3.10
CA ALA A 144 3.09 -26.90 -3.18
C ALA A 144 4.41 -27.41 -2.59
N PRO A 145 5.58 -26.80 -2.86
CA PRO A 145 6.87 -27.19 -2.28
C PRO A 145 7.04 -26.90 -0.79
N ASN A 146 6.02 -26.37 -0.11
CA ASN A 146 6.06 -25.93 1.29
C ASN A 146 7.14 -24.87 1.56
N PRO A 147 7.06 -23.69 0.91
CA PRO A 147 8.06 -22.64 1.05
C PRO A 147 8.05 -22.00 2.44
N GLN A 148 9.20 -21.42 2.85
CA GLN A 148 9.32 -20.62 4.07
C GLN A 148 8.82 -19.19 3.86
N VAL A 149 8.97 -18.67 2.65
CA VAL A 149 8.57 -17.30 2.28
C VAL A 149 7.77 -17.36 0.98
N LEU A 150 6.71 -16.56 0.92
CA LEU A 150 5.89 -16.39 -0.28
C LEU A 150 6.06 -14.96 -0.82
N LEU A 151 6.42 -14.86 -2.08
CA LEU A 151 6.59 -13.58 -2.78
C LEU A 151 5.54 -13.44 -3.87
N LEU A 152 4.88 -12.29 -3.94
CA LEU A 152 3.77 -12.02 -4.84
C LEU A 152 4.04 -10.70 -5.59
N ASP A 153 4.22 -10.79 -6.90
CA ASP A 153 4.47 -9.63 -7.75
C ASP A 153 3.14 -9.13 -8.34
N GLU A 154 2.63 -8.02 -7.83
CA GLU A 154 1.34 -7.41 -8.21
C GLU A 154 0.17 -8.42 -8.27
N PRO A 155 -0.14 -9.10 -7.16
CA PRO A 155 -1.09 -10.22 -7.18
C PRO A 155 -2.51 -9.84 -7.59
N PHE A 156 -2.89 -8.57 -7.50
CA PHE A 156 -4.25 -8.11 -7.79
C PHE A 156 -4.36 -7.34 -9.11
N ALA A 157 -3.27 -7.24 -9.87
CA ALA A 157 -3.28 -6.61 -11.19
C ALA A 157 -4.12 -7.41 -12.20
N ALA A 158 -4.71 -6.72 -13.18
CA ALA A 158 -5.46 -7.31 -14.29
C ALA A 158 -6.71 -8.14 -13.90
N ILE A 159 -7.32 -7.83 -12.74
CA ILE A 159 -8.55 -8.44 -12.24
C ILE A 159 -9.63 -7.36 -12.10
N ASP A 160 -10.88 -7.73 -12.39
CA ASP A 160 -12.01 -6.81 -12.22
C ASP A 160 -12.21 -6.42 -10.72
N ALA A 161 -12.80 -5.24 -10.47
CA ALA A 161 -12.86 -4.65 -9.13
C ALA A 161 -13.59 -5.53 -8.11
N LYS A 162 -14.65 -6.24 -8.50
CA LYS A 162 -15.41 -7.10 -7.60
C LYS A 162 -14.60 -8.32 -7.16
N VAL A 163 -14.00 -9.01 -8.12
CA VAL A 163 -13.15 -10.19 -7.86
C VAL A 163 -11.90 -9.79 -7.10
N ARG A 164 -11.37 -8.57 -7.32
CA ARG A 164 -10.21 -8.03 -6.60
C ARG A 164 -10.47 -7.94 -5.10
N THR A 165 -11.61 -7.40 -4.67
CA THR A 165 -11.99 -7.32 -3.25
C THR A 165 -12.07 -8.71 -2.61
N GLU A 166 -12.72 -9.66 -3.28
CA GLU A 166 -12.81 -11.04 -2.79
C GLU A 166 -11.43 -11.71 -2.66
N LEU A 167 -10.53 -11.42 -3.59
CA LEU A 167 -9.16 -11.97 -3.58
C LEU A 167 -8.28 -11.36 -2.50
N ARG A 168 -8.44 -10.06 -2.17
CA ARG A 168 -7.72 -9.41 -1.06
C ARG A 168 -8.05 -10.10 0.25
N SER A 169 -9.35 -10.23 0.58
CA SER A 169 -9.80 -10.91 1.79
C SER A 169 -9.33 -12.37 1.83
N TRP A 170 -9.49 -13.08 0.70
CA TRP A 170 -9.03 -14.46 0.58
C TRP A 170 -7.52 -14.62 0.80
N LEU A 171 -6.69 -13.74 0.22
CA LEU A 171 -5.22 -13.79 0.39
C LEU A 171 -4.85 -13.59 1.86
N LYS A 172 -5.44 -12.59 2.52
CA LYS A 172 -5.19 -12.29 3.93
C LYS A 172 -5.51 -13.50 4.81
N GLU A 173 -6.73 -14.03 4.71
CA GLU A 173 -7.16 -15.22 5.46
C GLU A 173 -6.26 -16.43 5.20
N MET A 174 -5.82 -16.62 3.96
CA MET A 174 -4.98 -17.74 3.56
C MET A 174 -3.58 -17.63 4.19
N VAL A 175 -2.96 -16.46 4.13
CA VAL A 175 -1.63 -16.21 4.70
C VAL A 175 -1.68 -16.36 6.22
N GLU A 176 -2.68 -15.80 6.89
CA GLU A 176 -2.91 -15.94 8.32
C GLU A 176 -3.08 -17.41 8.71
N LYS A 177 -3.95 -18.17 8.01
CA LYS A 177 -4.22 -19.58 8.27
C LYS A 177 -2.97 -20.46 8.12
N LEU A 178 -2.10 -20.13 7.17
CA LEU A 178 -0.88 -20.89 6.91
C LEU A 178 0.30 -20.45 7.81
N GLY A 179 0.24 -19.27 8.42
CA GLY A 179 1.32 -18.66 9.18
C GLY A 179 2.59 -18.46 8.35
N ILE A 180 2.46 -18.26 7.02
CA ILE A 180 3.59 -18.13 6.13
C ILE A 180 4.01 -16.66 5.99
N THR A 181 5.32 -16.41 6.10
CA THR A 181 5.87 -15.07 5.84
C THR A 181 5.67 -14.71 4.39
N SER A 182 5.02 -13.58 4.13
CA SER A 182 4.65 -13.19 2.76
C SER A 182 5.01 -11.75 2.47
N ILE A 183 5.52 -11.49 1.26
CA ILE A 183 5.78 -10.13 0.77
C ILE A 183 5.07 -9.98 -0.58
N PHE A 184 4.27 -8.93 -0.72
CA PHE A 184 3.67 -8.61 -2.01
C PHE A 184 4.02 -7.20 -2.47
N VAL A 185 4.12 -7.03 -3.77
CA VAL A 185 4.33 -5.74 -4.42
C VAL A 185 3.00 -5.21 -4.91
N THR A 186 2.74 -3.94 -4.67
CA THR A 186 1.62 -3.22 -5.26
C THR A 186 1.95 -1.74 -5.46
N HIS A 187 1.23 -1.08 -6.34
CA HIS A 187 1.19 0.38 -6.47
C HIS A 187 -0.15 0.96 -6.00
N ASP A 188 -1.09 0.11 -5.59
CA ASP A 188 -2.42 0.47 -5.10
C ASP A 188 -2.37 0.56 -3.56
N GLN A 189 -2.72 1.74 -3.04
CA GLN A 189 -2.71 2.03 -1.60
C GLN A 189 -3.78 1.23 -0.86
N ASP A 190 -4.97 1.09 -1.45
CA ASP A 190 -6.08 0.36 -0.83
C ASP A 190 -5.71 -1.11 -0.64
N GLU A 191 -4.99 -1.70 -1.61
CA GLU A 191 -4.49 -3.08 -1.49
C GLU A 191 -3.52 -3.23 -0.32
N ALA A 192 -2.56 -2.31 -0.20
CA ALA A 192 -1.59 -2.35 0.88
C ALA A 192 -2.25 -2.18 2.26
N VAL A 193 -3.16 -1.19 2.38
CA VAL A 193 -3.83 -0.86 3.66
C VAL A 193 -4.80 -1.97 4.11
N GLU A 194 -5.54 -2.59 3.19
CA GLU A 194 -6.53 -3.63 3.52
C GLU A 194 -5.90 -4.97 3.86
N VAL A 195 -4.77 -5.30 3.21
CA VAL A 195 -4.24 -6.67 3.23
C VAL A 195 -3.03 -6.82 4.14
N ALA A 196 -2.13 -5.84 4.18
CA ALA A 196 -0.84 -5.97 4.87
C ALA A 196 -0.91 -5.76 6.39
N ASP A 197 -0.10 -6.50 7.13
CA ASP A 197 0.21 -6.22 8.54
C ASP A 197 1.16 -5.02 8.66
N GLU A 198 2.10 -4.91 7.72
CA GLU A 198 3.08 -3.83 7.61
C GLU A 198 3.26 -3.40 6.16
N ILE A 199 3.54 -2.12 5.96
CA ILE A 199 3.80 -1.54 4.65
C ILE A 199 5.22 -0.97 4.66
N ILE A 200 5.97 -1.25 3.60
CA ILE A 200 7.26 -0.62 3.30
C ILE A 200 7.03 0.31 2.10
N ILE A 201 7.12 1.60 2.33
CA ILE A 201 6.97 2.60 1.26
C ILE A 201 8.32 2.85 0.62
N THR A 202 8.38 2.67 -0.70
CA THR A 202 9.58 2.90 -1.49
C THR A 202 9.40 4.06 -2.46
N ASN A 203 10.44 4.87 -2.62
CA ASN A 203 10.48 5.97 -3.56
C ASN A 203 11.92 6.13 -4.08
N HIS A 204 12.10 6.31 -5.40
CA HIS A 204 13.40 6.48 -6.04
C HIS A 204 14.50 5.51 -5.55
N GLY A 205 14.15 4.22 -5.39
CA GLY A 205 15.07 3.18 -4.95
C GLY A 205 15.39 3.18 -3.45
N ARG A 206 14.77 4.04 -2.63
CA ARG A 206 14.97 4.13 -1.18
C ARG A 206 13.69 3.75 -0.42
N ILE A 207 13.85 3.39 0.85
CA ILE A 207 12.73 3.25 1.76
C ILE A 207 12.46 4.62 2.39
N GLU A 208 11.23 5.09 2.25
CA GLU A 208 10.74 6.33 2.87
C GLU A 208 10.25 6.07 4.30
N GLN A 209 9.49 5.01 4.49
CA GLN A 209 8.93 4.62 5.78
C GLN A 209 8.53 3.14 5.80
N MET A 210 8.57 2.54 6.99
CA MET A 210 8.05 1.22 7.28
C MET A 210 7.22 1.27 8.56
N GLY A 211 6.08 0.58 8.59
CA GLY A 211 5.20 0.52 9.76
C GLY A 211 3.86 -0.12 9.45
N THR A 212 2.97 -0.16 10.45
CA THR A 212 1.58 -0.59 10.21
C THR A 212 0.86 0.42 9.31
N PRO A 213 -0.19 0.01 8.57
CA PRO A 213 -0.99 0.94 7.77
C PRO A 213 -1.46 2.17 8.55
N LEU A 214 -1.85 1.97 9.81
CA LEU A 214 -2.33 3.04 10.69
C LEU A 214 -1.21 4.01 11.09
N ASP A 215 -0.02 3.50 11.43
CA ASP A 215 1.12 4.33 11.82
C ASP A 215 1.58 5.20 10.63
N ILE A 216 1.72 4.59 9.45
CA ILE A 216 2.08 5.32 8.22
C ILE A 216 1.09 6.43 7.91
N TYR A 217 -0.21 6.16 8.12
CA TYR A 217 -1.25 7.16 7.89
C TYR A 217 -1.22 8.28 8.92
N LYS A 218 -1.08 7.94 10.22
CA LYS A 218 -1.15 8.92 11.33
C LYS A 218 0.14 9.69 11.53
N THR A 219 1.29 9.06 11.28
CA THR A 219 2.61 9.64 11.53
C THR A 219 3.52 9.48 10.30
N PRO A 220 3.16 10.14 9.18
CA PRO A 220 3.99 10.08 7.98
C PRO A 220 5.38 10.67 8.25
N ALA A 221 6.44 9.92 7.89
CA ALA A 221 7.82 10.34 8.15
C ALA A 221 8.31 11.44 7.19
N THR A 222 7.75 11.50 5.98
CA THR A 222 8.16 12.48 4.96
C THR A 222 6.94 13.11 4.27
N PRO A 223 7.08 14.30 3.65
CA PRO A 223 6.04 14.90 2.82
C PRO A 223 5.55 13.96 1.73
N PHE A 224 6.48 13.18 1.15
CA PHE A 224 6.14 12.17 0.14
C PHE A 224 5.16 11.14 0.70
N VAL A 225 5.44 10.56 1.87
CA VAL A 225 4.56 9.57 2.51
C VAL A 225 3.19 10.15 2.80
N ALA A 226 3.14 11.36 3.37
CA ALA A 226 1.88 12.03 3.69
C ALA A 226 1.02 12.31 2.45
N GLN A 227 1.65 12.66 1.33
CA GLN A 227 0.99 12.91 0.06
C GLN A 227 0.63 11.61 -0.66
N PHE A 228 1.51 10.62 -0.59
CA PHE A 228 1.36 9.35 -1.28
C PHE A 228 0.30 8.46 -0.62
N ILE A 229 0.21 8.43 0.72
CA ILE A 229 -0.81 7.68 1.44
C ILE A 229 -2.01 8.58 1.74
N GLY A 230 -3.10 8.34 1.04
CA GLY A 230 -4.32 9.14 1.13
C GLY A 230 -4.32 10.34 0.19
N ARG A 231 -5.37 11.14 0.30
CA ARG A 231 -5.56 12.35 -0.50
C ARG A 231 -5.23 13.54 0.37
N SER A 232 -4.20 14.26 0.02
CA SER A 232 -3.73 15.39 0.83
C SER A 232 -3.47 16.60 -0.04
N SER A 233 -3.73 17.79 0.51
CA SER A 233 -3.33 19.05 -0.08
C SER A 233 -1.95 19.45 0.44
N VAL A 234 -1.01 19.75 -0.46
CA VAL A 234 0.30 20.30 -0.09
C VAL A 234 0.22 21.82 -0.13
N VAL A 235 0.63 22.47 0.95
CA VAL A 235 0.58 23.93 1.11
C VAL A 235 1.98 24.44 1.47
N GLU A 236 2.53 25.31 0.64
CA GLU A 236 3.87 25.89 0.86
C GLU A 236 3.83 27.08 1.85
N GLU A 237 2.78 27.89 1.81
CA GLU A 237 2.62 29.08 2.65
C GLU A 237 1.53 28.86 3.69
N TYR A 238 1.66 27.82 4.53
CA TYR A 238 0.64 27.42 5.50
C TYR A 238 0.42 28.45 6.62
N ASP A 239 1.41 29.31 6.88
CA ASP A 239 1.34 30.44 7.80
C ASP A 239 0.37 31.56 7.34
N ARG A 240 -0.11 31.52 6.10
CA ARG A 240 -1.20 32.39 5.63
C ARG A 240 -2.59 31.86 6.07
N LEU A 241 -2.67 30.61 6.57
CA LEU A 241 -3.90 30.05 7.07
C LEU A 241 -4.08 30.43 8.54
N LYS A 242 -5.31 30.80 8.92
CA LYS A 242 -5.63 31.21 10.28
C LYS A 242 -5.33 30.14 11.31
N GLY A 243 -4.65 30.56 12.39
CA GLY A 243 -4.32 29.70 13.52
C GLY A 243 -3.12 28.80 13.32
N PHE A 244 -2.30 29.05 12.29
CA PHE A 244 -1.06 28.30 12.03
C PHE A 244 0.13 29.24 11.89
N ASP A 245 1.02 29.21 12.88
CA ASP A 245 2.25 29.99 12.86
C ASP A 245 3.35 29.26 12.13
N ARG A 246 4.22 30.05 11.46
CA ARG A 246 5.35 29.47 10.72
C ARG A 246 6.41 28.91 11.67
N ILE A 247 6.77 27.65 11.48
CA ILE A 247 7.91 27.04 12.16
C ILE A 247 9.17 27.28 11.32
N LYS A 248 10.26 27.73 11.99
CA LYS A 248 11.53 27.98 11.34
C LYS A 248 12.10 26.67 10.78
N GLY A 249 12.40 26.66 9.48
CA GLY A 249 12.94 25.49 8.79
C GLY A 249 11.88 24.56 8.19
N ALA A 250 10.58 24.84 8.39
CA ALA A 250 9.48 24.10 7.81
C ALA A 250 8.77 24.91 6.73
N ASP A 251 9.02 24.56 5.47
CA ASP A 251 8.50 25.31 4.32
C ASP A 251 7.22 24.72 3.74
N ARG A 252 6.79 23.55 4.18
CA ARG A 252 5.63 22.84 3.63
C ARG A 252 4.77 22.24 4.70
N ALA A 253 3.45 22.31 4.46
CA ALA A 253 2.47 21.57 5.22
C ALA A 253 1.66 20.63 4.34
N VAL A 254 1.11 19.60 4.95
CA VAL A 254 0.19 18.67 4.32
C VAL A 254 -1.12 18.65 5.11
N ILE A 255 -2.22 18.90 4.42
CA ILE A 255 -3.56 18.93 5.00
C ILE A 255 -4.33 17.74 4.44
N ARG A 256 -4.82 16.88 5.34
CA ARG A 256 -5.69 15.78 4.96
C ARG A 256 -7.14 16.23 4.85
N PRO A 257 -7.93 15.66 3.93
CA PRO A 257 -9.33 16.07 3.74
C PRO A 257 -10.19 15.95 5.00
N GLU A 258 -9.95 14.96 5.85
CA GLU A 258 -10.64 14.77 7.13
C GLU A 258 -10.28 15.82 8.19
N PHE A 259 -9.21 16.59 8.00
CA PHE A 259 -8.83 17.71 8.86
C PHE A 259 -9.55 19.00 8.48
N VAL A 260 -10.36 18.95 7.44
CA VAL A 260 -11.01 20.12 6.84
C VAL A 260 -12.52 19.99 6.96
N LYS A 261 -13.15 20.95 7.61
CA LYS A 261 -14.62 21.07 7.65
C LYS A 261 -15.07 22.21 6.74
N ILE A 262 -15.88 21.88 5.75
CA ILE A 262 -16.45 22.85 4.83
C ILE A 262 -17.92 23.04 5.18
N SER A 263 -18.35 24.32 5.35
CA SER A 263 -19.70 24.68 5.72
C SER A 263 -20.17 25.90 4.93
N ARG A 264 -21.47 25.97 4.58
CA ARG A 264 -22.08 27.21 4.11
C ARG A 264 -22.11 28.25 5.22
N SER A 265 -22.11 29.52 4.86
CA SER A 265 -22.18 30.66 5.80
C SER A 265 -23.25 30.43 6.87
N GLY A 266 -22.92 30.68 8.15
CA GLY A 266 -23.84 30.64 9.28
C GLY A 266 -23.97 29.28 10.01
N LYS A 267 -23.28 28.20 9.59
CA LYS A 267 -23.40 26.86 10.22
C LYS A 267 -22.19 26.40 11.02
N LEU A 268 -21.17 27.23 11.24
CA LEU A 268 -19.98 26.95 12.04
C LEU A 268 -20.06 27.55 13.46
N ASN A 269 -21.11 27.26 14.20
CA ASN A 269 -21.56 27.92 15.45
C ASN A 269 -20.47 28.43 16.43
N GLN A 270 -19.38 27.75 16.67
CA GLN A 270 -18.38 28.13 17.68
C GLN A 270 -17.02 28.58 17.08
N TYR A 271 -16.70 28.22 15.85
CA TYR A 271 -15.36 28.43 15.29
C TYR A 271 -15.34 29.34 14.06
N VAL A 272 -16.29 30.27 13.95
CA VAL A 272 -16.39 31.17 12.78
C VAL A 272 -15.14 32.05 12.65
N SER A 273 -14.56 32.51 13.77
CA SER A 273 -13.34 33.31 13.79
C SER A 273 -12.11 32.58 13.34
N ALA A 274 -12.01 31.24 13.61
CA ALA A 274 -10.93 30.37 13.20
C ALA A 274 -11.09 29.85 11.76
N ALA A 275 -12.26 30.03 11.15
CA ALA A 275 -12.53 29.57 9.80
C ALA A 275 -12.06 30.58 8.75
N GLU A 276 -11.58 30.06 7.63
CA GLU A 276 -11.31 30.80 6.41
C GLU A 276 -12.58 30.96 5.59
N THR A 277 -12.58 31.96 4.72
CA THR A 277 -13.59 32.09 3.65
C THR A 277 -12.93 31.69 2.34
N GLY A 278 -13.55 30.79 1.59
CA GLY A 278 -13.03 30.33 0.30
C GLY A 278 -14.14 30.11 -0.72
N VAL A 279 -13.74 29.95 -1.97
CA VAL A 279 -14.64 29.67 -3.09
C VAL A 279 -14.48 28.25 -3.54
N VAL A 280 -15.57 27.50 -3.70
CA VAL A 280 -15.57 26.13 -4.19
C VAL A 280 -15.13 26.12 -5.67
N THR A 281 -14.06 25.41 -5.98
CA THR A 281 -13.51 25.29 -7.33
C THR A 281 -13.80 23.95 -7.99
N ASP A 282 -14.02 22.89 -7.19
CA ASP A 282 -14.37 21.57 -7.69
C ASP A 282 -15.19 20.78 -6.66
N VAL A 283 -16.09 19.91 -7.14
CA VAL A 283 -16.91 19.02 -6.31
C VAL A 283 -16.97 17.66 -6.94
N MET A 284 -16.43 16.63 -6.28
CA MET A 284 -16.34 15.29 -6.80
C MET A 284 -17.06 14.28 -5.90
N PHE A 285 -18.03 13.57 -6.48
CA PHE A 285 -18.73 12.48 -5.78
C PHE A 285 -17.87 11.23 -5.68
N ARG A 286 -17.81 10.64 -4.47
CA ARG A 286 -17.01 9.46 -4.13
C ARG A 286 -17.83 8.24 -3.68
N GLY A 287 -19.10 8.19 -4.00
CA GLY A 287 -20.02 7.13 -3.60
C GLY A 287 -20.67 7.39 -2.23
N ASN A 288 -19.90 7.49 -1.16
CA ASN A 288 -20.39 7.70 0.22
C ASN A 288 -20.15 9.13 0.75
N ARG A 289 -19.40 9.97 0.03
CA ARG A 289 -19.05 11.35 0.38
C ARG A 289 -18.78 12.19 -0.84
N MET A 290 -18.63 13.49 -0.62
CA MET A 290 -18.16 14.47 -1.61
C MET A 290 -16.77 14.94 -1.20
N ASP A 291 -15.82 14.93 -2.13
CA ASP A 291 -14.57 15.68 -2.02
C ASP A 291 -14.86 17.08 -2.60
N VAL A 292 -14.60 18.12 -1.82
CA VAL A 292 -14.81 19.50 -2.20
C VAL A 292 -13.49 20.25 -2.18
N THR A 293 -13.08 20.77 -3.33
CA THR A 293 -11.88 21.62 -3.44
C THR A 293 -12.29 23.08 -3.28
N VAL A 294 -11.63 23.77 -2.37
CA VAL A 294 -11.87 25.18 -2.07
C VAL A 294 -10.59 25.97 -2.29
N ASP A 295 -10.69 27.10 -2.96
CA ASP A 295 -9.63 28.09 -3.05
C ASP A 295 -9.77 29.11 -1.91
N ILE A 296 -8.73 29.23 -1.09
CA ILE A 296 -8.59 30.18 -0.01
C ILE A 296 -7.44 31.13 -0.35
N ASN A 297 -7.71 32.27 -0.95
CA ASN A 297 -6.70 33.25 -1.32
C ASN A 297 -5.52 32.69 -2.13
N GLY A 298 -5.81 31.80 -3.07
CA GLY A 298 -4.82 31.10 -3.93
C GLY A 298 -4.30 29.79 -3.37
N ILE A 299 -4.68 29.42 -2.14
CA ILE A 299 -4.35 28.12 -1.54
C ILE A 299 -5.51 27.14 -1.80
N ARG A 300 -5.24 26.06 -2.53
CA ARG A 300 -6.25 25.03 -2.81
C ARG A 300 -6.23 23.94 -1.77
N ILE A 301 -7.37 23.71 -1.11
CA ILE A 301 -7.54 22.72 -0.07
C ILE A 301 -8.71 21.81 -0.42
N VAL A 302 -8.51 20.50 -0.22
CA VAL A 302 -9.56 19.49 -0.39
C VAL A 302 -10.10 19.14 1.00
N GLY A 303 -11.42 19.17 1.15
CA GLY A 303 -12.09 18.67 2.35
C GLY A 303 -13.16 17.65 2.00
N GLU A 304 -13.50 16.81 2.96
CA GLU A 304 -14.58 15.83 2.85
C GLU A 304 -15.91 16.41 3.33
N ARG A 305 -16.98 16.06 2.62
CA ARG A 305 -18.33 16.47 2.99
C ARG A 305 -19.29 15.29 2.90
N SER A 306 -20.05 15.05 3.98
CA SER A 306 -21.10 14.03 4.01
C SER A 306 -22.22 14.38 3.05
N LEU A 307 -22.82 13.36 2.44
CA LEU A 307 -24.01 13.50 1.56
C LEU A 307 -25.27 13.96 2.32
N GLU A 308 -25.30 13.83 3.65
CA GLU A 308 -26.41 14.28 4.49
C GLU A 308 -26.44 15.81 4.66
N LYS A 309 -25.35 16.50 4.33
CA LYS A 309 -25.27 17.97 4.40
C LYS A 309 -25.77 18.61 3.11
N ASP A 310 -26.23 19.87 3.23
CA ASP A 310 -26.66 20.63 2.05
C ASP A 310 -25.58 20.61 0.96
N MET A 311 -26.00 20.40 -0.27
CA MET A 311 -25.08 20.36 -1.43
C MET A 311 -24.40 21.73 -1.62
N VAL A 312 -23.14 21.68 -1.95
CA VAL A 312 -22.35 22.84 -2.40
C VAL A 312 -22.03 22.67 -3.88
N SER A 313 -21.91 23.79 -4.57
CA SER A 313 -21.65 23.85 -6.01
C SER A 313 -20.38 24.66 -6.28
N VAL A 314 -19.78 24.46 -7.44
CA VAL A 314 -18.67 25.30 -7.91
C VAL A 314 -19.12 26.77 -7.98
N GLY A 315 -18.31 27.66 -7.43
CA GLY A 315 -18.60 29.07 -7.29
C GLY A 315 -19.26 29.47 -5.96
N ASP A 316 -19.72 28.52 -5.13
CA ASP A 316 -20.27 28.83 -3.81
C ASP A 316 -19.16 29.38 -2.90
N THR A 317 -19.48 30.43 -2.13
CA THR A 317 -18.65 30.90 -1.03
C THR A 317 -18.93 30.07 0.22
N VAL A 318 -17.88 29.52 0.82
CA VAL A 318 -17.97 28.61 1.97
C VAL A 318 -17.01 29.01 3.07
N HIS A 319 -17.32 28.62 4.31
CA HIS A 319 -16.37 28.64 5.41
C HIS A 319 -15.61 27.33 5.49
N VAL A 320 -14.29 27.43 5.64
CA VAL A 320 -13.35 26.28 5.69
C VAL A 320 -12.63 26.36 7.02
N LEU A 321 -12.89 25.41 7.90
CA LEU A 321 -12.16 25.25 9.15
C LEU A 321 -11.16 24.12 9.01
N ILE A 322 -9.89 24.44 9.17
CA ILE A 322 -8.80 23.48 9.18
C ILE A 322 -8.45 23.22 10.65
N TYR A 323 -8.64 21.97 11.12
CA TYR A 323 -8.39 21.63 12.52
C TYR A 323 -6.92 21.50 12.83
N ARG A 324 -6.16 20.91 11.90
CA ARG A 324 -4.75 20.58 12.04
C ARG A 324 -4.11 20.33 10.69
N LEU A 325 -2.79 20.31 10.67
CA LEU A 325 -1.98 19.97 9.50
C LEU A 325 -0.67 19.30 9.91
N TYR A 326 -0.06 18.57 8.99
CA TYR A 326 1.30 18.06 9.17
C TYR A 326 2.28 19.10 8.65
N ILE A 327 3.32 19.38 9.43
CA ILE A 327 4.45 20.22 9.04
C ILE A 327 5.69 19.33 8.95
N PHE A 328 6.51 19.56 7.96
CA PHE A 328 7.74 18.85 7.72
C PHE A 328 8.91 19.82 7.75
N ASP A 329 9.82 19.59 8.68
CA ASP A 329 11.18 20.12 8.59
C ASP A 329 12.15 19.04 8.07
N ASN A 330 13.45 19.35 8.02
CA ASN A 330 14.44 18.41 7.48
C ASN A 330 14.68 17.17 8.37
N GLU A 331 14.17 17.15 9.59
CA GLU A 331 14.46 16.11 10.59
C GLU A 331 13.22 15.40 11.10
N GLN A 332 12.07 16.09 11.19
CA GLN A 332 10.87 15.56 11.85
C GLN A 332 9.58 16.00 11.21
N THR A 333 8.53 15.25 11.49
CA THR A 333 7.15 15.60 11.16
C THR A 333 6.42 16.04 12.42
N TYR A 334 5.75 17.17 12.34
CA TYR A 334 4.93 17.70 13.42
C TYR A 334 3.46 17.74 13.03
N LEU A 335 2.58 17.32 13.95
CA LEU A 335 1.15 17.60 13.83
C LEU A 335 0.86 18.91 14.55
N MET A 336 0.50 19.95 13.80
CA MET A 336 0.11 21.25 14.35
C MET A 336 -1.41 21.37 14.37
N GLU A 337 -1.96 21.68 15.55
CA GLU A 337 -3.36 21.99 15.72
C GLU A 337 -3.62 23.49 15.52
N ASN A 338 -4.83 23.82 15.07
CA ASN A 338 -5.24 25.21 14.85
C ASN A 338 -5.34 25.97 16.17
N GLN A 339 -4.44 26.90 16.42
CA GLN A 339 -4.36 27.68 17.67
C GLN A 339 -5.56 28.63 17.84
N ALA A 340 -6.14 29.15 16.76
CA ALA A 340 -7.32 30.01 16.81
C ALA A 340 -8.58 29.29 17.33
N MET A 341 -8.55 27.95 17.42
CA MET A 341 -9.63 27.18 18.06
C MET A 341 -9.44 27.08 19.57
N GLN A 342 -8.19 27.10 20.07
CA GLN A 342 -7.89 26.99 21.49
C GLN A 342 -8.18 28.30 22.25
N GLU A 343 -8.04 29.46 21.60
CA GLU A 343 -8.30 30.78 22.20
C GLU A 343 -9.79 31.01 22.56
N GLN A 344 -10.71 30.19 22.04
CA GLN A 344 -12.14 30.33 22.33
C GLN A 344 -12.62 29.57 23.58
N ASP A 345 -11.82 28.67 24.10
CA ASP A 345 -12.16 27.93 25.33
C ASP A 345 -11.81 28.69 26.63
N VAL A 346 -11.29 29.92 26.55
CA VAL A 346 -10.78 30.70 27.70
C VAL A 346 -11.76 31.76 28.20
N PHE A 347 -12.96 31.92 27.64
CA PHE A 347 -13.93 32.88 28.15
C PHE A 347 -15.15 32.23 28.80
N TYR A 348 -14.98 31.74 30.04
CA TYR A 348 -16.05 31.69 31.03
C TYR A 348 -15.49 32.10 32.39
N ILE A 349 -15.68 33.39 32.73
CA ILE A 349 -15.82 33.83 34.09
C ILE A 349 -17.29 34.33 34.23
#